data_728ab4a791e58d179182ebb0139bd756
#
_entry.id   728ab4a791e58d179182ebb0139bd756
#
_cell.length_a   1.000
_cell.length_b   1.000
_cell.length_c   1.000
_cell.angle_alpha   90.00
_cell.angle_beta   90.00
_cell.angle_gamma   90.00
#
_symmetry.space_group_name_H-M   'P 1'
#
loop_
_entity.id
_entity.type
_entity.pdbx_description
1 polymer ?
#
loop_
_entity_poly.entity_id
_entity_poly.type
_entity_poly.pdbx_seq_one_letter_code
_entity_poly.pdbx_strand_id
1 'polypeptide(L)'
;MTPKIGIAAESRARRASPATEEQLILVDERNRATGIAGKTAIHRAGLLHRAFSIFIVDDRGRIVVQQRSAKKYHSGGLWANSCCGHPRPGERTVFAARRRLDEELGLVSALSFGFFARYQAELGNGMHENEFVYVYFGRMRSQPKPDPDEIADIAYLSVEDISGRIAREPNAFTFWFKHYFHIHGTEIVRLAQRTARLPMP
;
A
#
# COMPACT_ATOMS: atom_id res chain seq x y z
N MET A 1 -5.20 -30.61 -60.14
CA MET A 1 -4.22 -30.47 -59.06
C MET A 1 -4.04 -28.98 -58.80
N THR A 2 -4.63 -28.43 -57.77
CA THR A 2 -4.59 -27.03 -57.41
C THR A 2 -3.77 -26.89 -56.14
N PRO A 3 -2.77 -26.03 -56.03
CA PRO A 3 -1.98 -25.88 -54.80
C PRO A 3 -2.73 -25.00 -53.81
N LYS A 4 -2.77 -25.49 -52.53
CA LYS A 4 -3.27 -24.76 -51.36
C LYS A 4 -2.22 -23.72 -50.92
N ILE A 5 -2.58 -22.44 -50.93
CA ILE A 5 -1.80 -21.36 -50.36
C ILE A 5 -2.05 -21.37 -48.84
N GLY A 6 -1.00 -21.68 -48.07
CA GLY A 6 -1.03 -21.56 -46.62
C GLY A 6 -0.87 -20.11 -46.21
N ILE A 7 -1.86 -19.59 -45.48
CA ILE A 7 -1.79 -18.26 -44.83
C ILE A 7 -1.04 -18.44 -43.51
N ALA A 8 0.19 -17.93 -43.45
CA ALA A 8 0.95 -17.82 -42.22
C ALA A 8 0.32 -16.76 -41.31
N ALA A 9 -0.15 -17.15 -40.13
CA ALA A 9 -0.62 -16.22 -39.13
C ALA A 9 0.59 -15.56 -38.43
N GLU A 10 0.88 -14.32 -38.81
CA GLU A 10 1.84 -13.48 -38.11
C GLU A 10 1.29 -13.16 -36.73
N SER A 11 1.90 -13.74 -35.68
CA SER A 11 1.68 -13.38 -34.30
C SER A 11 2.24 -11.98 -34.07
N ARG A 12 1.36 -10.99 -34.00
CA ARG A 12 1.69 -9.63 -33.61
C ARG A 12 2.11 -9.63 -32.14
N ALA A 13 3.42 -9.75 -31.88
CA ALA A 13 3.99 -9.51 -30.56
C ALA A 13 3.61 -8.08 -30.15
N ARG A 14 2.74 -7.94 -29.14
CA ARG A 14 2.48 -6.66 -28.50
C ARG A 14 3.80 -6.18 -27.91
N ARG A 15 4.43 -5.19 -28.54
CA ARG A 15 5.50 -4.42 -27.92
C ARG A 15 4.90 -3.77 -26.68
N ALA A 16 5.34 -4.19 -25.47
CA ALA A 16 5.06 -3.51 -24.25
C ALA A 16 5.59 -2.08 -24.39
N SER A 17 4.72 -1.09 -24.37
CA SER A 17 5.12 0.31 -24.21
C SER A 17 5.92 0.42 -22.94
N PRO A 18 7.01 1.22 -22.86
CA PRO A 18 7.72 1.45 -21.61
C PRO A 18 6.67 1.91 -20.58
N ALA A 19 6.63 1.22 -19.45
CA ALA A 19 5.70 1.56 -18.38
C ALA A 19 5.93 3.03 -18.03
N THR A 20 4.94 3.88 -18.30
CA THR A 20 5.00 5.30 -17.91
C THR A 20 5.12 5.37 -16.41
N GLU A 21 6.13 6.08 -15.91
CA GLU A 21 6.38 6.27 -14.49
C GLU A 21 5.10 6.73 -13.77
N GLU A 22 4.82 6.11 -12.62
CA GLU A 22 3.67 6.47 -11.79
C GLU A 22 3.72 7.96 -11.40
N GLN A 23 2.63 8.69 -11.69
CA GLN A 23 2.49 10.11 -11.39
C GLN A 23 1.77 10.27 -10.04
N LEU A 24 2.34 11.06 -9.13
CA LEU A 24 1.79 11.30 -7.80
C LEU A 24 1.30 12.74 -7.65
N ILE A 25 0.39 12.95 -6.71
CA ILE A 25 -0.22 14.25 -6.42
C ILE A 25 0.60 14.96 -5.33
N LEU A 26 1.26 16.06 -5.70
CA LEU A 26 1.88 16.97 -4.75
C LEU A 26 0.81 17.73 -3.97
N VAL A 27 1.04 17.94 -2.68
CA VAL A 27 0.10 18.64 -1.81
C VAL A 27 0.80 19.66 -0.92
N ASP A 28 0.04 20.63 -0.42
CA ASP A 28 0.47 21.50 0.67
C ASP A 28 0.17 20.85 2.05
N GLU A 29 0.54 21.55 3.11
CA GLU A 29 0.33 21.11 4.49
C GLU A 29 -1.14 20.92 4.88
N ARG A 30 -2.06 21.51 4.11
CA ARG A 30 -3.51 21.37 4.26
C ARG A 30 -4.08 20.31 3.30
N ASN A 31 -3.20 19.49 2.68
CA ASN A 31 -3.57 18.46 1.70
C ASN A 31 -4.29 18.99 0.45
N ARG A 32 -4.09 20.24 0.08
CA ARG A 32 -4.58 20.79 -1.19
C ARG A 32 -3.58 20.44 -2.29
N ALA A 33 -4.06 19.95 -3.43
CA ALA A 33 -3.20 19.61 -4.56
C ALA A 33 -2.48 20.86 -5.08
N THR A 34 -1.16 20.78 -5.24
CA THR A 34 -0.28 21.85 -5.72
C THR A 34 0.40 21.51 -7.04
N GLY A 35 0.36 20.23 -7.46
CA GLY A 35 0.97 19.80 -8.71
C GLY A 35 0.97 18.28 -8.85
N ILE A 36 1.67 17.81 -9.89
CA ILE A 36 1.86 16.40 -10.21
C ILE A 36 3.31 16.22 -10.63
N ALA A 37 3.96 15.13 -10.20
CA ALA A 37 5.29 14.77 -10.66
C ALA A 37 5.50 13.26 -10.63
N GLY A 38 6.57 12.79 -11.28
CA GLY A 38 6.95 11.39 -11.30
C GLY A 38 7.38 10.91 -9.91
N LYS A 39 7.00 9.68 -9.58
CA LYS A 39 7.25 9.06 -8.28
C LYS A 39 8.73 9.12 -7.87
N THR A 40 9.65 8.75 -8.77
CA THR A 40 11.08 8.77 -8.47
C THR A 40 11.59 10.18 -8.16
N ALA A 41 11.15 11.19 -8.92
CA ALA A 41 11.53 12.58 -8.71
C ALA A 41 11.04 13.10 -7.36
N ILE A 42 9.80 12.78 -6.98
CA ILE A 42 9.19 13.16 -5.69
C ILE A 42 9.98 12.58 -4.52
N HIS A 43 10.27 11.26 -4.55
CA HIS A 43 10.99 10.61 -3.45
C HIS A 43 12.47 11.05 -3.37
N ARG A 44 13.12 11.34 -4.50
CA ARG A 44 14.48 11.91 -4.47
C ARG A 44 14.51 13.32 -3.89
N ALA A 45 13.53 14.14 -4.22
CA ALA A 45 13.47 15.52 -3.74
C ALA A 45 12.78 15.67 -2.37
N GLY A 46 12.21 14.59 -1.80
CA GLY A 46 11.49 14.63 -0.53
C GLY A 46 10.25 15.52 -0.55
N LEU A 47 9.56 15.64 -1.70
CA LEU A 47 8.40 16.52 -1.85
C LEU A 47 7.17 15.92 -1.16
N LEU A 48 6.38 16.79 -0.49
CA LEU A 48 5.14 16.39 0.16
C LEU A 48 4.11 15.95 -0.87
N HIS A 49 3.63 14.72 -0.72
CA HIS A 49 2.69 14.13 -1.65
C HIS A 49 1.61 13.31 -0.94
N ARG A 50 0.51 13.05 -1.65
CA ARG A 50 -0.65 12.34 -1.12
C ARG A 50 -0.47 10.84 -1.22
N ALA A 51 -0.75 10.15 -0.10
CA ALA A 51 -0.68 8.71 0.00
C ALA A 51 -1.87 8.12 0.74
N PHE A 52 -1.96 6.81 0.77
CA PHE A 52 -2.88 6.07 1.64
C PHE A 52 -2.20 4.86 2.24
N SER A 53 -2.72 4.45 3.39
CA SER A 53 -2.38 3.19 4.08
C SER A 53 -3.66 2.46 4.45
N ILE A 54 -3.61 1.12 4.43
CA ILE A 54 -4.75 0.27 4.73
C ILE A 54 -4.38 -0.71 5.85
N PHE A 55 -5.28 -0.86 6.80
CA PHE A 55 -5.26 -1.90 7.82
C PHE A 55 -6.45 -2.84 7.57
N ILE A 56 -6.17 -4.05 7.11
CA ILE A 56 -7.18 -5.11 6.98
C ILE A 56 -7.18 -5.91 8.26
N VAL A 57 -8.37 -6.09 8.81
CA VAL A 57 -8.60 -6.75 10.10
C VAL A 57 -9.44 -8.01 9.88
N ASP A 58 -9.00 -9.13 10.44
CA ASP A 58 -9.75 -10.39 10.40
C ASP A 58 -10.90 -10.42 11.44
N ASP A 59 -11.62 -11.53 11.49
CA ASP A 59 -12.74 -11.76 12.42
C ASP A 59 -12.31 -11.86 13.89
N ARG A 60 -11.02 -12.10 14.16
CA ARG A 60 -10.44 -12.17 15.49
C ARG A 60 -9.82 -10.84 15.94
N GLY A 61 -9.92 -9.79 15.13
CA GLY A 61 -9.35 -8.49 15.42
C GLY A 61 -7.84 -8.38 15.13
N ARG A 62 -7.25 -9.38 14.44
CA ARG A 62 -5.85 -9.33 14.04
C ARG A 62 -5.71 -8.54 12.74
N ILE A 63 -4.61 -7.81 12.63
CA ILE A 63 -4.26 -7.05 11.43
C ILE A 63 -3.48 -7.96 10.48
N VAL A 64 -3.85 -7.93 9.21
CA VAL A 64 -3.05 -8.50 8.12
C VAL A 64 -1.85 -7.60 7.91
N VAL A 65 -0.66 -8.07 8.24
CA VAL A 65 0.61 -7.39 7.95
C VAL A 65 1.30 -8.07 6.78
N GLN A 66 2.03 -7.31 5.97
CA GLN A 66 2.78 -7.82 4.83
C GLN A 66 4.28 -7.67 5.05
N GLN A 67 5.06 -8.64 4.58
CA GLN A 67 6.48 -8.46 4.33
C GLN A 67 6.66 -8.02 2.87
N ARG A 68 7.23 -6.85 2.67
CA ARG A 68 7.43 -6.28 1.32
C ARG A 68 8.39 -7.14 0.51
N SER A 69 8.10 -7.34 -0.77
CA SER A 69 9.03 -8.02 -1.67
C SER A 69 10.42 -7.37 -1.62
N ALA A 70 11.48 -8.18 -1.63
CA ALA A 70 12.86 -7.70 -1.71
C ALA A 70 13.15 -6.90 -3.01
N LYS A 71 12.31 -7.05 -4.04
CA LYS A 71 12.41 -6.33 -5.32
C LYS A 71 11.96 -4.86 -5.22
N LYS A 72 11.36 -4.45 -4.11
CA LYS A 72 10.90 -3.05 -3.94
C LYS A 72 12.09 -2.10 -3.90
N TYR A 73 11.97 -0.97 -4.58
CA TYR A 73 13.04 0.03 -4.72
C TYR A 73 13.47 0.70 -3.40
N HIS A 74 12.61 0.63 -2.35
CA HIS A 74 12.96 0.97 -0.96
C HIS A 74 12.23 0.05 0.02
N SER A 75 12.77 -0.07 1.23
CA SER A 75 12.18 -0.83 2.34
C SER A 75 11.78 -2.28 1.98
N GLY A 76 12.47 -2.89 1.00
CA GLY A 76 12.28 -4.30 0.64
C GLY A 76 12.63 -5.22 1.80
N GLY A 77 11.87 -6.31 1.98
CA GLY A 77 12.04 -7.26 3.06
C GLY A 77 11.47 -6.82 4.43
N LEU A 78 11.03 -5.57 4.58
CA LEU A 78 10.50 -5.06 5.85
C LEU A 78 9.00 -5.35 5.98
N TRP A 79 8.55 -5.52 7.22
CA TRP A 79 7.14 -5.65 7.57
C TRP A 79 6.42 -4.30 7.58
N ALA A 80 5.20 -4.29 7.08
CA ALA A 80 4.34 -3.11 6.97
C ALA A 80 2.87 -3.47 7.24
N ASN A 81 2.01 -2.44 7.29
CA ASN A 81 0.55 -2.61 7.28
C ASN A 81 0.08 -3.31 5.99
N SER A 82 -1.21 -3.61 5.89
CA SER A 82 -1.76 -4.50 4.85
C SER A 82 -1.47 -4.05 3.42
N CYS A 83 -1.60 -2.74 3.15
CA CYS A 83 -1.31 -2.18 1.82
C CYS A 83 -1.04 -0.68 1.94
N CYS A 84 -0.16 -0.14 1.10
CA CYS A 84 0.13 1.28 0.98
C CYS A 84 0.23 1.67 -0.49
N GLY A 85 0.02 2.96 -0.78
CA GLY A 85 0.20 3.46 -2.13
C GLY A 85 -0.29 4.88 -2.32
N HIS A 86 -0.39 5.27 -3.58
CA HIS A 86 -0.71 6.63 -3.96
C HIS A 86 -1.93 6.67 -4.88
N PRO A 87 -2.81 7.66 -4.71
CA PRO A 87 -3.86 7.91 -5.70
C PRO A 87 -3.24 8.49 -6.97
N ARG A 88 -3.73 8.05 -8.11
CA ARG A 88 -3.41 8.65 -9.40
C ARG A 88 -4.01 10.06 -9.50
N PRO A 89 -3.46 10.95 -10.34
CA PRO A 89 -4.09 12.26 -10.60
C PRO A 89 -5.57 12.10 -10.99
N GLY A 90 -6.44 12.83 -10.28
CA GLY A 90 -7.90 12.73 -10.47
C GLY A 90 -8.59 11.56 -9.76
N GLU A 91 -7.84 10.60 -9.22
CA GLU A 91 -8.40 9.45 -8.51
C GLU A 91 -8.75 9.81 -7.05
N ARG A 92 -9.95 9.45 -6.59
CA ARG A 92 -10.29 9.57 -5.17
C ARG A 92 -9.49 8.58 -4.35
N THR A 93 -8.91 9.01 -3.24
CA THR A 93 -7.98 8.21 -2.42
C THR A 93 -8.57 6.87 -1.98
N VAL A 94 -9.86 6.79 -1.64
CA VAL A 94 -10.52 5.52 -1.25
C VAL A 94 -10.62 4.53 -2.42
N PHE A 95 -10.78 5.02 -3.66
CA PHE A 95 -10.83 4.14 -4.83
C PHE A 95 -9.44 3.64 -5.19
N ALA A 96 -8.42 4.50 -5.09
CA ALA A 96 -7.02 4.10 -5.21
C ALA A 96 -6.65 3.02 -4.18
N ALA A 97 -7.06 3.22 -2.92
CA ALA A 97 -6.84 2.26 -1.85
C ALA A 97 -7.48 0.89 -2.16
N ARG A 98 -8.73 0.87 -2.62
CA ARG A 98 -9.41 -0.39 -3.01
C ARG A 98 -8.73 -1.07 -4.18
N ARG A 99 -8.35 -0.31 -5.21
CA ARG A 99 -7.64 -0.82 -6.38
C ARG A 99 -6.32 -1.49 -5.98
N ARG A 100 -5.49 -0.82 -5.19
CA ARG A 100 -4.21 -1.38 -4.75
C ARG A 100 -4.36 -2.56 -3.80
N LEU A 101 -5.38 -2.56 -2.95
CA LEU A 101 -5.69 -3.70 -2.08
C LEU A 101 -6.01 -4.96 -2.89
N ASP A 102 -6.77 -4.81 -3.97
CA ASP A 102 -7.06 -5.91 -4.91
C ASP A 102 -5.82 -6.32 -5.69
N GLU A 103 -5.07 -5.37 -6.25
CA GLU A 103 -3.84 -5.63 -7.01
C GLU A 103 -2.77 -6.34 -6.17
N GLU A 104 -2.52 -5.92 -4.92
CA GLU A 104 -1.45 -6.45 -4.07
C GLU A 104 -1.85 -7.70 -3.27
N LEU A 105 -3.08 -7.76 -2.79
CA LEU A 105 -3.55 -8.82 -1.88
C LEU A 105 -4.72 -9.65 -2.43
N GLY A 106 -5.28 -9.31 -3.59
CA GLY A 106 -6.49 -9.95 -4.12
C GLY A 106 -7.68 -9.79 -3.19
N LEU A 107 -7.74 -8.72 -2.40
CA LEU A 107 -8.78 -8.48 -1.41
C LEU A 107 -9.72 -7.37 -1.85
N VAL A 108 -11.02 -7.65 -1.79
CA VAL A 108 -12.07 -6.66 -1.92
C VAL A 108 -12.70 -6.40 -0.56
N SER A 109 -12.64 -5.16 -0.08
CA SER A 109 -13.20 -4.76 1.21
C SER A 109 -13.82 -3.36 1.15
N ALA A 110 -14.89 -3.18 1.92
CA ALA A 110 -15.39 -1.84 2.23
C ALA A 110 -14.39 -1.16 3.16
N LEU A 111 -13.79 -0.07 2.68
CA LEU A 111 -12.81 0.70 3.45
C LEU A 111 -13.51 1.88 4.13
N SER A 112 -13.30 1.98 5.44
CA SER A 112 -13.73 3.12 6.26
C SER A 112 -12.51 4.00 6.57
N PHE A 113 -12.67 5.31 6.50
CA PHE A 113 -11.64 6.27 6.92
C PHE A 113 -11.39 6.14 8.42
N GLY A 114 -10.13 6.05 8.81
CA GLY A 114 -9.69 6.04 10.19
C GLY A 114 -9.18 7.42 10.64
N PHE A 115 -8.01 7.80 10.15
CA PHE A 115 -7.36 9.05 10.53
C PHE A 115 -6.42 9.53 9.42
N PHE A 116 -5.95 10.76 9.55
CA PHE A 116 -4.83 11.28 8.77
C PHE A 116 -3.52 11.05 9.51
N ALA A 117 -2.47 10.70 8.77
CA ALA A 117 -1.10 10.71 9.28
C ALA A 117 -0.24 11.59 8.38
N ARG A 118 0.80 12.17 8.96
CA ARG A 118 1.84 12.87 8.22
C ARG A 118 3.19 12.44 8.77
N TYR A 119 4.11 12.13 7.89
CA TYR A 119 5.48 11.79 8.28
C TYR A 119 6.48 12.15 7.20
N GLN A 120 7.72 12.29 7.62
CA GLN A 120 8.87 12.43 6.78
C GLN A 120 9.94 11.45 7.24
N ALA A 121 10.62 10.78 6.30
CA ALA A 121 11.66 9.81 6.61
C ALA A 121 12.70 9.72 5.49
N GLU A 122 13.94 9.50 5.87
CA GLU A 122 14.98 9.05 4.97
C GLU A 122 14.92 7.52 4.86
N LEU A 123 14.94 7.01 3.63
CA LEU A 123 14.80 5.57 3.35
C LEU A 123 16.10 4.90 2.92
N GLY A 124 17.21 5.65 2.87
CA GLY A 124 18.46 5.23 2.26
C GLY A 124 18.48 5.44 0.74
N ASN A 125 19.65 5.24 0.13
CA ASN A 125 19.88 5.42 -1.31
C ASN A 125 19.43 6.78 -1.88
N GLY A 126 19.41 7.84 -1.06
CA GLY A 126 18.94 9.17 -1.44
C GLY A 126 17.45 9.27 -1.71
N MET A 127 16.65 8.35 -1.16
CA MET A 127 15.19 8.34 -1.23
C MET A 127 14.60 8.84 0.09
N HIS A 128 13.53 9.62 -0.03
CA HIS A 128 12.82 10.22 1.10
C HIS A 128 11.33 9.97 0.97
N GLU A 129 10.68 9.71 2.09
CA GLU A 129 9.23 9.82 2.21
C GLU A 129 8.88 11.19 2.80
N ASN A 130 7.84 11.82 2.26
CA ASN A 130 7.21 12.99 2.84
C ASN A 130 5.73 12.93 2.42
N GLU A 131 4.91 12.35 3.27
CA GLU A 131 3.56 11.95 2.90
C GLU A 131 2.48 12.58 3.76
N PHE A 132 1.38 12.97 3.09
CA PHE A 132 0.09 13.20 3.71
C PHE A 132 -0.80 11.98 3.44
N VAL A 133 -1.04 11.19 4.47
CA VAL A 133 -1.61 9.85 4.37
C VAL A 133 -3.05 9.79 4.84
N TYR A 134 -3.91 9.19 4.02
CA TYR A 134 -5.23 8.72 4.41
C TYR A 134 -5.12 7.29 4.93
N VAL A 135 -5.40 7.06 6.20
CA VAL A 135 -5.38 5.72 6.78
C VAL A 135 -6.80 5.15 6.79
N TYR A 136 -6.94 3.98 6.16
CA TYR A 136 -8.21 3.26 6.04
C TYR A 136 -8.18 1.95 6.79
N PHE A 137 -9.36 1.54 7.25
CA PHE A 137 -9.59 0.23 7.86
C PHE A 137 -10.63 -0.53 7.07
N GLY A 138 -10.39 -1.83 6.88
CA GLY A 138 -11.31 -2.75 6.20
C GLY A 138 -11.34 -4.11 6.85
N ARG A 139 -12.50 -4.76 6.82
CA ARG A 139 -12.64 -6.13 7.31
C ARG A 139 -12.21 -7.13 6.24
N MET A 140 -11.40 -8.12 6.62
CA MET A 140 -11.04 -9.24 5.75
C MET A 140 -12.28 -10.10 5.48
N ARG A 141 -12.55 -10.41 4.21
CA ARG A 141 -13.72 -11.20 3.78
C ARG A 141 -13.37 -12.49 3.07
N SER A 142 -12.13 -12.59 2.62
CA SER A 142 -11.58 -13.75 1.92
C SER A 142 -10.12 -13.92 2.29
N GLN A 143 -9.55 -15.06 1.96
CA GLN A 143 -8.11 -15.27 2.13
C GLN A 143 -7.34 -14.38 1.15
N PRO A 144 -6.29 -13.70 1.61
CA PRO A 144 -5.41 -12.93 0.73
C PRO A 144 -4.76 -13.81 -0.34
N LYS A 145 -4.57 -13.22 -1.51
CA LYS A 145 -3.81 -13.80 -2.63
C LYS A 145 -2.71 -12.80 -3.01
N PRO A 146 -1.61 -12.76 -2.24
CA PRO A 146 -0.58 -11.75 -2.44
C PRO A 146 0.10 -11.90 -3.80
N ASP A 147 0.34 -10.75 -4.46
CA ASP A 147 1.21 -10.68 -5.63
C ASP A 147 2.67 -10.81 -5.16
N PRO A 148 3.43 -11.83 -5.62
CA PRO A 148 4.80 -12.07 -5.17
C PRO A 148 5.80 -10.97 -5.62
N ASP A 149 5.47 -10.16 -6.60
CA ASP A 149 6.28 -9.01 -6.97
C ASP A 149 6.14 -7.84 -5.99
N GLU A 150 5.02 -7.79 -5.25
CA GLU A 150 4.72 -6.78 -4.24
C GLU A 150 5.01 -7.26 -2.82
N ILE A 151 4.66 -8.51 -2.49
CA ILE A 151 4.59 -9.07 -1.13
C ILE A 151 5.30 -10.42 -1.09
N ALA A 152 6.30 -10.54 -0.20
CA ALA A 152 7.03 -11.78 0.01
C ALA A 152 6.31 -12.72 0.98
N ASP A 153 5.65 -12.18 2.02
CA ASP A 153 4.96 -12.95 3.05
C ASP A 153 3.85 -12.13 3.71
N ILE A 154 2.90 -12.79 4.37
CA ILE A 154 1.84 -12.18 5.16
C ILE A 154 1.74 -12.84 6.54
N ALA A 155 1.36 -12.06 7.55
CA ALA A 155 1.05 -12.56 8.89
C ALA A 155 -0.21 -11.91 9.44
N TYR A 156 -0.83 -12.58 10.40
CA TYR A 156 -2.03 -12.13 11.11
C TYR A 156 -1.64 -11.87 12.57
N LEU A 157 -1.49 -10.62 12.94
CA LEU A 157 -0.96 -10.24 14.25
C LEU A 157 -1.98 -9.39 15.03
N SER A 158 -2.07 -9.62 16.34
CA SER A 158 -2.80 -8.71 17.21
C SER A 158 -2.06 -7.36 17.29
N VAL A 159 -2.75 -6.31 17.72
CA VAL A 159 -2.12 -4.98 17.91
C VAL A 159 -1.02 -5.06 18.97
N GLU A 160 -1.22 -5.87 20.02
CA GLU A 160 -0.26 -6.13 21.09
C GLU A 160 0.99 -6.84 20.54
N ASP A 161 0.81 -7.87 19.70
CA ASP A 161 1.94 -8.60 19.09
C ASP A 161 2.75 -7.70 18.16
N ILE A 162 2.08 -6.85 17.37
CA ILE A 162 2.76 -5.87 16.51
C ILE A 162 3.58 -4.91 17.36
N SER A 163 2.98 -4.33 18.39
CA SER A 163 3.67 -3.39 19.29
C SER A 163 4.88 -4.04 19.97
N GLY A 164 4.70 -5.27 20.47
CA GLY A 164 5.78 -6.04 21.08
C GLY A 164 6.90 -6.39 20.10
N ARG A 165 6.58 -6.74 18.85
CA ARG A 165 7.58 -7.02 17.81
C ARG A 165 8.31 -5.75 17.38
N ILE A 166 7.61 -4.63 17.20
CA ILE A 166 8.24 -3.32 16.89
C ILE A 166 9.24 -2.92 17.99
N ALA A 167 8.90 -3.16 19.27
CA ALA A 167 9.80 -2.85 20.38
C ALA A 167 11.06 -3.72 20.39
N ARG A 168 10.94 -5.01 20.08
CA ARG A 168 12.07 -5.95 20.07
C ARG A 168 12.93 -5.88 18.81
N GLU A 169 12.30 -5.67 17.66
CA GLU A 169 12.92 -5.78 16.34
C GLU A 169 12.56 -4.57 15.46
N PRO A 170 12.86 -3.33 15.88
CA PRO A 170 12.39 -2.13 15.16
C PRO A 170 12.90 -2.04 13.71
N ASN A 171 14.03 -2.67 13.41
CA ASN A 171 14.63 -2.66 12.08
C ASN A 171 13.95 -3.65 11.11
N ALA A 172 13.09 -4.54 11.60
CA ALA A 172 12.29 -5.44 10.76
C ALA A 172 11.03 -4.74 10.18
N PHE A 173 10.74 -3.52 10.59
CA PHE A 173 9.53 -2.80 10.22
C PHE A 173 9.82 -1.52 9.46
N THR A 174 8.94 -1.18 8.51
CA THR A 174 9.02 0.10 7.79
C THR A 174 8.86 1.28 8.73
N PHE A 175 9.44 2.43 8.34
CA PHE A 175 9.36 3.65 9.14
C PHE A 175 7.91 4.04 9.43
N TRP A 176 7.07 4.14 8.40
CA TRP A 176 5.68 4.59 8.53
C TRP A 176 4.85 3.67 9.42
N PHE A 177 5.05 2.35 9.36
CA PHE A 177 4.30 1.41 10.18
C PHE A 177 4.62 1.61 11.68
N LYS A 178 5.92 1.76 12.03
CA LYS A 178 6.34 2.12 13.39
C LYS A 178 5.77 3.47 13.83
N HIS A 179 5.82 4.45 12.94
CA HIS A 179 5.28 5.80 13.19
C HIS A 179 3.79 5.77 13.50
N TYR A 180 2.98 5.01 12.76
CA TYR A 180 1.55 4.86 13.05
C TYR A 180 1.31 4.28 14.43
N PHE A 181 2.04 3.26 14.84
CA PHE A 181 1.89 2.66 16.16
C PHE A 181 2.36 3.59 17.28
N HIS A 182 3.40 4.37 17.03
CA HIS A 182 3.91 5.35 18.01
C HIS A 182 2.94 6.52 18.23
N ILE A 183 2.38 7.08 17.18
CA ILE A 183 1.54 8.29 17.25
C ILE A 183 0.06 7.96 17.40
N HIS A 184 -0.43 6.90 16.74
CA HIS A 184 -1.84 6.56 16.63
C HIS A 184 -2.20 5.20 17.24
N GLY A 185 -1.34 4.61 18.07
CA GLY A 185 -1.51 3.26 18.61
C GLY A 185 -2.87 3.02 19.27
N THR A 186 -3.30 3.92 20.14
CA THR A 186 -4.63 3.84 20.81
C THR A 186 -5.77 3.87 19.77
N GLU A 187 -5.66 4.72 18.77
CA GLU A 187 -6.66 4.85 17.70
C GLU A 187 -6.70 3.58 16.83
N ILE A 188 -5.54 3.00 16.53
CA ILE A 188 -5.44 1.73 15.76
C ILE A 188 -6.12 0.60 16.55
N VAL A 189 -5.88 0.46 17.84
CA VAL A 189 -6.57 -0.54 18.70
C VAL A 189 -8.09 -0.38 18.58
N ARG A 190 -8.59 0.83 18.82
CA ARG A 190 -10.02 1.15 18.78
C ARG A 190 -10.64 0.84 17.41
N LEU A 191 -9.97 1.25 16.33
CA LEU A 191 -10.46 1.05 14.96
C LEU A 191 -10.39 -0.42 14.55
N ALA A 192 -9.35 -1.15 14.92
CA ALA A 192 -9.24 -2.58 14.62
C ALA A 192 -10.37 -3.37 15.31
N GLN A 193 -10.61 -3.12 16.60
CA GLN A 193 -11.69 -3.75 17.34
C GLN A 193 -13.08 -3.42 16.77
N ARG A 194 -13.30 -2.15 16.37
CA ARG A 194 -14.55 -1.74 15.72
C ARG A 194 -14.74 -2.46 14.39
N THR A 195 -13.68 -2.53 13.58
CA THR A 195 -13.71 -3.12 12.23
C THR A 195 -13.99 -4.62 12.31
N ALA A 196 -13.40 -5.34 13.26
CA ALA A 196 -13.66 -6.77 13.46
C ALA A 196 -15.14 -7.09 13.78
N ARG A 197 -15.85 -6.15 14.41
CA ARG A 197 -17.26 -6.31 14.79
C ARG A 197 -18.27 -5.93 13.69
N LEU A 198 -17.80 -5.40 12.54
CA LEU A 198 -18.71 -5.07 11.44
C LEU A 198 -19.38 -6.34 10.93
N PRO A 199 -20.70 -6.29 10.61
CA PRO A 199 -21.41 -7.46 10.09
C PRO A 199 -20.74 -7.96 8.80
N MET A 200 -20.77 -9.27 8.61
CA MET A 200 -20.55 -9.86 7.29
C MET A 200 -21.80 -9.59 6.48
N PRO A 201 -21.71 -9.13 5.22
CA PRO A 201 -22.88 -8.95 4.36
C PRO A 201 -23.49 -10.29 4.02
#